data_78d2debca3034fccf725d3c0dcb0e95a
#
_entry.id   78d2debca3034fccf725d3c0dcb0e95a
#
_cell.length_a   1.000
_cell.length_b   1.000
_cell.length_c   1.000
_cell.angle_alpha   90.00
_cell.angle_beta   90.00
_cell.angle_gamma   90.00
#
_symmetry.space_group_name_H-M   'P 1'
#
loop_
_entity.id
_entity.type
_entity.pdbx_description
1 polymer ?
#
loop_
_entity_poly.entity_id
_entity_poly.type
_entity_poly.pdbx_seq_one_letter_code
_entity_poly.pdbx_strand_id
1 'polypeptide(L)'
;RKSRLAGVYAWGVDVPTNSLVVTVAPGYALRAIDFVAASSIDPGMIRFEVSPFEAPTTLLNVIGGNAYTSGGGRCSIGFASTRAGTKGFATAGHCGGVGTSVGLSGVTVGSVRAQFYPGGDIAWANVRSSDTLLGQVNRYDGTTLRVIGRTEAAVGASICRSGSTTGWRCGSVT
;
A
#
# COMPACT_ATOMS: atom_id res chain seq x y z
N ARG A 1 8.10 3.87 -21.52
CA ARG A 1 7.97 4.41 -20.14
C ARG A 1 9.19 5.27 -19.88
N LYS A 2 9.03 6.60 -19.76
CA LYS A 2 10.12 7.46 -19.30
C LYS A 2 10.43 7.05 -17.86
N SER A 3 11.65 6.61 -17.60
CA SER A 3 12.11 6.27 -16.24
C SER A 3 12.05 7.54 -15.39
N ARG A 4 11.39 7.47 -14.24
CA ARG A 4 11.48 8.54 -13.25
C ARG A 4 12.92 8.62 -12.77
N LEU A 5 13.50 9.82 -12.76
CA LEU A 5 14.81 10.01 -12.18
C LEU A 5 14.71 9.77 -10.66
N ALA A 6 15.51 8.82 -10.15
CA ALA A 6 15.53 8.52 -8.73
C ALA A 6 15.93 9.77 -7.94
N GLY A 7 15.24 10.03 -6.83
CA GLY A 7 15.52 11.17 -5.94
C GLY A 7 14.92 12.51 -6.38
N VAL A 8 14.19 12.58 -7.49
CA VAL A 8 13.36 13.75 -7.82
C VAL A 8 11.97 13.56 -7.23
N TYR A 9 11.56 14.48 -6.37
CA TYR A 9 10.28 14.42 -5.66
C TYR A 9 9.18 15.17 -6.38
N ALA A 10 9.51 16.38 -6.85
CA ALA A 10 8.56 17.26 -7.53
C ALA A 10 9.31 18.21 -8.47
N TRP A 11 8.57 18.81 -9.40
CA TRP A 11 9.00 19.95 -10.17
C TRP A 11 7.82 20.87 -10.44
N GLY A 12 8.09 22.16 -10.59
CA GLY A 12 7.08 23.16 -10.88
C GLY A 12 7.71 24.45 -11.39
N VAL A 13 6.90 25.29 -12.04
CA VAL A 13 7.34 26.63 -12.48
C VAL A 13 7.12 27.61 -11.33
N ASP A 14 8.17 28.30 -10.96
CA ASP A 14 8.12 29.48 -10.08
C ASP A 14 7.94 30.73 -10.98
N VAL A 15 6.70 31.19 -11.07
CA VAL A 15 6.33 32.30 -11.96
C VAL A 15 7.05 33.61 -11.58
N PRO A 16 7.18 33.99 -10.28
CA PRO A 16 7.89 35.21 -9.87
C PRO A 16 9.34 35.26 -10.36
N THR A 17 10.04 34.13 -10.37
CA THR A 17 11.45 34.06 -10.78
C THR A 17 11.64 33.55 -12.19
N ASN A 18 10.55 33.19 -12.88
CA ASN A 18 10.56 32.58 -14.20
C ASN A 18 11.54 31.38 -14.29
N SER A 19 11.52 30.55 -13.26
CA SER A 19 12.42 29.39 -13.15
C SER A 19 11.65 28.08 -12.96
N LEU A 20 12.26 26.98 -13.39
CA LEU A 20 11.81 25.63 -13.07
C LEU A 20 12.44 25.22 -11.74
N VAL A 21 11.64 25.02 -10.72
CA VAL A 21 12.10 24.50 -9.43
C VAL A 21 11.99 22.97 -9.44
N VAL A 22 13.10 22.30 -9.14
CA VAL A 22 13.17 20.85 -9.04
C VAL A 22 13.53 20.48 -7.60
N THR A 23 12.57 19.85 -6.89
CA THR A 23 12.77 19.37 -5.52
C THR A 23 13.38 17.97 -5.53
N VAL A 24 14.52 17.84 -4.88
CA VAL A 24 15.29 16.59 -4.86
C VAL A 24 15.51 16.06 -3.45
N ALA A 25 15.75 14.76 -3.35
CA ALA A 25 16.15 14.10 -2.11
C ALA A 25 17.54 14.57 -1.64
N PRO A 26 17.84 14.56 -0.34
CA PRO A 26 19.19 14.72 0.15
C PRO A 26 20.16 13.75 -0.56
N GLY A 27 21.31 14.27 -1.02
CA GLY A 27 22.33 13.49 -1.75
C GLY A 27 22.05 13.21 -3.22
N TYR A 28 20.90 13.64 -3.78
CA TYR A 28 20.57 13.44 -5.19
C TYR A 28 20.72 14.69 -6.07
N ALA A 29 21.08 15.83 -5.50
CA ALA A 29 21.20 17.10 -6.23
C ALA A 29 22.18 17.00 -7.42
N LEU A 30 23.37 16.42 -7.24
CA LEU A 30 24.36 16.26 -8.31
C LEU A 30 23.82 15.43 -9.48
N ARG A 31 23.14 14.31 -9.21
CA ARG A 31 22.53 13.47 -10.27
C ARG A 31 21.43 14.20 -11.02
N ALA A 32 20.68 15.05 -10.35
CA ALA A 32 19.65 15.87 -10.98
C ALA A 32 20.28 16.95 -11.88
N ILE A 33 21.38 17.57 -11.45
CA ILE A 33 22.17 18.51 -12.23
C ILE A 33 22.73 17.84 -13.50
N ASP A 34 23.36 16.66 -13.37
CA ASP A 34 23.89 15.90 -14.51
C ASP A 34 22.80 15.54 -15.52
N PHE A 35 21.62 15.16 -15.03
CA PHE A 35 20.46 14.84 -15.89
C PHE A 35 19.99 16.07 -16.68
N VAL A 36 19.95 17.24 -16.03
CA VAL A 36 19.57 18.50 -16.68
C VAL A 36 20.66 18.94 -17.66
N ALA A 37 21.93 18.82 -17.31
CA ALA A 37 23.04 19.15 -18.20
C ALA A 37 23.05 18.31 -19.48
N ALA A 38 22.56 17.06 -19.38
CA ALA A 38 22.38 16.19 -20.57
C ALA A 38 21.12 16.53 -21.40
N SER A 39 20.24 17.41 -20.90
CA SER A 39 19.08 17.93 -21.63
C SER A 39 19.46 19.26 -22.32
N SER A 40 18.79 19.58 -23.41
CA SER A 40 19.02 20.85 -24.10
C SER A 40 18.35 22.07 -23.41
N ILE A 41 18.11 21.97 -22.10
CA ILE A 41 17.46 23.04 -21.31
C ILE A 41 18.56 23.94 -20.73
N ASP A 42 18.34 25.27 -20.79
CA ASP A 42 19.26 26.24 -20.18
C ASP A 42 19.33 26.02 -18.66
N PRO A 43 20.51 25.65 -18.11
CA PRO A 43 20.66 25.44 -16.68
C PRO A 43 20.34 26.68 -15.82
N GLY A 44 20.48 27.88 -16.38
CA GLY A 44 20.16 29.14 -15.70
C GLY A 44 18.68 29.31 -15.38
N MET A 45 17.81 28.55 -16.05
CA MET A 45 16.37 28.57 -15.81
C MET A 45 15.92 27.53 -14.77
N ILE A 46 16.84 26.73 -14.21
CA ILE A 46 16.50 25.64 -13.27
C ILE A 46 17.11 25.89 -11.91
N ARG A 47 16.28 25.79 -10.88
CA ARG A 47 16.69 25.87 -9.49
C ARG A 47 16.44 24.53 -8.80
N PHE A 48 17.47 23.97 -8.16
CA PHE A 48 17.35 22.76 -7.36
C PHE A 48 17.15 23.11 -5.89
N GLU A 49 16.12 22.52 -5.29
CA GLU A 49 15.85 22.62 -3.86
C GLU A 49 15.97 21.22 -3.23
N VAL A 50 16.81 21.10 -2.21
CA VAL A 50 16.91 19.86 -1.44
C VAL A 50 15.78 19.83 -0.44
N SER A 51 14.92 18.83 -0.54
CA SER A 51 13.85 18.63 0.42
C SER A 51 14.42 18.20 1.77
N PRO A 52 14.05 18.86 2.88
CA PRO A 52 14.40 18.38 4.21
C PRO A 52 13.55 17.18 4.64
N PHE A 53 12.57 16.77 3.84
CA PHE A 53 11.62 15.71 4.13
C PHE A 53 11.90 14.47 3.28
N GLU A 54 11.42 13.33 3.75
CA GLU A 54 11.39 12.10 2.96
C GLU A 54 10.48 12.24 1.73
N ALA A 55 10.67 11.33 0.75
CA ALA A 55 9.84 11.29 -0.44
C ALA A 55 8.35 11.24 -0.09
N PRO A 56 7.49 12.01 -0.79
CA PRO A 56 6.05 11.88 -0.64
C PRO A 56 5.62 10.42 -0.87
N THR A 57 4.92 9.85 0.10
CA THR A 57 4.41 8.49 0.02
C THR A 57 2.89 8.50 -0.11
N THR A 58 2.38 7.65 -1.00
CA THR A 58 0.93 7.46 -1.08
C THR A 58 0.44 6.80 0.20
N LEU A 59 -0.49 7.45 0.90
CA LEU A 59 -1.20 6.84 2.03
C LEU A 59 -2.24 5.85 1.47
N LEU A 60 -2.26 4.64 2.01
CA LEU A 60 -3.13 3.58 1.55
C LEU A 60 -4.09 3.15 2.65
N ASN A 61 -5.31 2.79 2.25
CA ASN A 61 -6.32 2.26 3.13
C ASN A 61 -6.27 0.73 3.14
N VAL A 62 -6.21 0.15 4.32
CA VAL A 62 -6.28 -1.30 4.56
C VAL A 62 -7.72 -1.65 4.87
N ILE A 63 -8.40 -2.29 3.90
CA ILE A 63 -9.83 -2.66 3.96
C ILE A 63 -9.96 -4.16 3.71
N GLY A 64 -10.73 -4.86 4.53
CA GLY A 64 -11.02 -6.28 4.34
C GLY A 64 -11.64 -6.56 2.96
N GLY A 65 -11.28 -7.69 2.36
CA GLY A 65 -11.73 -8.07 1.01
C GLY A 65 -10.91 -7.46 -0.14
N ASN A 66 -10.20 -6.35 0.07
CA ASN A 66 -9.39 -5.75 -0.98
C ASN A 66 -8.20 -6.63 -1.36
N ALA A 67 -7.76 -6.50 -2.62
CA ALA A 67 -6.59 -7.20 -3.12
C ALA A 67 -5.30 -6.68 -2.49
N TYR A 68 -4.37 -7.59 -2.27
CA TYR A 68 -2.96 -7.29 -2.05
C TYR A 68 -2.08 -8.28 -2.83
N THR A 69 -0.83 -7.91 -3.06
CA THR A 69 0.16 -8.79 -3.67
C THR A 69 1.07 -9.38 -2.59
N SER A 70 1.43 -10.66 -2.71
CA SER A 70 2.34 -11.35 -1.82
C SER A 70 3.19 -12.32 -2.65
N GLY A 71 4.52 -12.18 -2.61
CA GLY A 71 5.43 -13.06 -3.34
C GLY A 71 5.16 -13.19 -4.84
N GLY A 72 4.57 -12.15 -5.47
CA GLY A 72 4.17 -12.18 -6.88
C GLY A 72 2.74 -12.72 -7.13
N GLY A 73 2.09 -13.31 -6.12
CA GLY A 73 0.69 -13.74 -6.16
C GLY A 73 -0.28 -12.63 -5.73
N ARG A 74 -1.57 -12.85 -5.97
CA ARG A 74 -2.67 -11.99 -5.53
C ARG A 74 -3.51 -12.70 -4.48
N CYS A 75 -3.72 -12.02 -3.36
CA CYS A 75 -4.57 -12.47 -2.27
C CYS A 75 -5.53 -11.38 -1.82
N SER A 76 -6.40 -11.69 -0.87
CA SER A 76 -7.34 -10.74 -0.28
C SER A 76 -6.99 -10.46 1.17
N ILE A 77 -7.09 -9.21 1.57
CA ILE A 77 -7.03 -8.81 2.97
C ILE A 77 -8.22 -9.45 3.69
N GLY A 78 -7.99 -10.14 4.80
CA GLY A 78 -9.06 -10.61 5.68
C GLY A 78 -9.63 -9.42 6.46
N PHE A 79 -8.94 -9.01 7.51
CA PHE A 79 -9.33 -7.88 8.35
C PHE A 79 -8.13 -7.01 8.68
N ALA A 80 -8.32 -5.69 8.62
CA ALA A 80 -7.37 -4.75 9.20
C ALA A 80 -7.26 -4.97 10.71
N SER A 81 -6.06 -5.02 11.24
CA SER A 81 -5.80 -5.32 12.64
C SER A 81 -4.47 -4.74 13.12
N THR A 82 -4.32 -4.66 14.44
CA THR A 82 -3.05 -4.34 15.08
C THR A 82 -2.52 -5.55 15.83
N ARG A 83 -1.20 -5.72 15.87
CA ARG A 83 -0.53 -6.73 16.66
C ARG A 83 0.63 -6.08 17.41
N ALA A 84 0.58 -6.11 18.74
CA ALA A 84 1.57 -5.44 19.60
C ALA A 84 1.86 -3.99 19.16
N GLY A 85 0.80 -3.21 18.91
CA GLY A 85 0.91 -1.80 18.47
C GLY A 85 1.28 -1.58 17.00
N THR A 86 1.68 -2.60 16.28
CA THR A 86 2.02 -2.51 14.85
C THR A 86 0.78 -2.67 13.99
N LYS A 87 0.59 -1.77 13.02
CA LYS A 87 -0.48 -1.83 12.05
C LYS A 87 -0.28 -2.97 11.05
N GLY A 88 -1.38 -3.63 10.66
CA GLY A 88 -1.32 -4.73 9.71
C GLY A 88 -2.71 -5.27 9.37
N PHE A 89 -2.72 -6.49 8.87
CA PHE A 89 -3.95 -7.21 8.54
C PHE A 89 -3.78 -8.72 8.67
N ALA A 90 -4.88 -9.40 8.98
CA ALA A 90 -4.97 -10.85 8.91
C ALA A 90 -5.28 -11.30 7.48
N THR A 91 -4.74 -12.44 7.08
CA THR A 91 -4.95 -13.05 5.75
C THR A 91 -4.76 -14.57 5.84
N ALA A 92 -4.89 -15.27 4.71
CA ALA A 92 -4.64 -16.71 4.64
C ALA A 92 -3.14 -17.02 4.69
N GLY A 93 -2.80 -18.14 5.31
CA GLY A 93 -1.42 -18.60 5.47
C GLY A 93 -0.76 -19.01 4.16
N HIS A 94 -1.53 -19.62 3.25
CA HIS A 94 -1.02 -20.01 1.93
C HIS A 94 -0.63 -18.83 1.04
N CYS A 95 -1.01 -17.59 1.39
CA CYS A 95 -0.69 -16.41 0.59
C CYS A 95 0.78 -15.99 0.67
N GLY A 96 1.56 -16.47 1.64
CA GLY A 96 2.99 -16.19 1.71
C GLY A 96 3.60 -16.51 3.07
N GLY A 97 4.83 -16.99 3.06
CA GLY A 97 5.61 -17.28 4.26
C GLY A 97 6.10 -16.02 4.98
N VAL A 98 6.57 -16.19 6.21
CA VAL A 98 7.17 -15.10 6.99
C VAL A 98 8.33 -14.47 6.20
N GLY A 99 8.36 -13.13 6.14
CA GLY A 99 9.32 -12.35 5.38
C GLY A 99 8.87 -12.02 3.95
N THR A 100 7.84 -12.69 3.40
CA THR A 100 7.31 -12.36 2.07
C THR A 100 6.77 -10.94 2.03
N SER A 101 7.25 -10.14 1.07
CA SER A 101 6.81 -8.76 0.87
C SER A 101 5.33 -8.70 0.49
N VAL A 102 4.62 -7.74 1.05
CA VAL A 102 3.22 -7.45 0.71
C VAL A 102 3.07 -6.07 0.09
N GLY A 103 2.23 -5.97 -0.94
CA GLY A 103 2.00 -4.74 -1.69
C GLY A 103 0.52 -4.42 -1.82
N LEU A 104 0.19 -3.13 -1.68
CA LEU A 104 -1.13 -2.56 -1.92
C LEU A 104 -1.05 -1.58 -3.08
N SER A 105 -1.96 -1.69 -4.05
CA SER A 105 -2.01 -0.77 -5.21
C SER A 105 -0.66 -0.57 -5.91
N GLY A 106 0.16 -1.64 -6.00
CA GLY A 106 1.47 -1.60 -6.65
C GLY A 106 2.62 -1.04 -5.80
N VAL A 107 2.35 -0.69 -4.53
CA VAL A 107 3.35 -0.17 -3.59
C VAL A 107 3.62 -1.21 -2.52
N THR A 108 4.89 -1.55 -2.28
CA THR A 108 5.27 -2.39 -1.13
C THR A 108 5.00 -1.66 0.17
N VAL A 109 4.22 -2.27 1.06
CA VAL A 109 3.80 -1.66 2.32
C VAL A 109 4.32 -2.38 3.56
N GLY A 110 4.80 -3.61 3.42
CA GLY A 110 5.28 -4.40 4.54
C GLY A 110 5.62 -5.83 4.15
N SER A 111 5.49 -6.74 5.09
CA SER A 111 5.79 -8.16 4.90
C SER A 111 4.95 -9.05 5.82
N VAL A 112 4.84 -10.33 5.51
CA VAL A 112 4.26 -11.35 6.38
C VAL A 112 5.15 -11.48 7.63
N ARG A 113 4.57 -11.37 8.81
CA ARG A 113 5.28 -11.39 10.10
C ARG A 113 4.93 -12.59 10.97
N ALA A 114 3.81 -13.23 10.69
CA ALA A 114 3.41 -14.47 11.32
C ALA A 114 2.59 -15.30 10.35
N GLN A 115 2.76 -16.61 10.41
CA GLN A 115 2.04 -17.58 9.57
C GLN A 115 1.84 -18.86 10.35
N PHE A 116 0.69 -19.50 10.13
CA PHE A 116 0.42 -20.89 10.51
C PHE A 116 -0.13 -21.60 9.29
N TYR A 117 0.75 -22.28 8.55
CA TYR A 117 0.47 -23.06 7.35
C TYR A 117 1.67 -23.98 7.05
N PRO A 118 1.48 -25.27 6.74
CA PRO A 118 0.24 -26.05 6.79
C PRO A 118 -0.21 -26.34 8.22
N GLY A 119 -1.44 -26.83 8.39
CA GLY A 119 -2.05 -27.18 9.69
C GLY A 119 -3.13 -26.20 10.11
N GLY A 120 -2.97 -24.95 9.83
CA GLY A 120 -3.97 -23.89 9.77
C GLY A 120 -3.72 -23.06 8.53
N ASP A 121 -4.64 -22.17 8.19
CA ASP A 121 -4.52 -21.30 7.02
C ASP A 121 -4.70 -19.84 7.42
N ILE A 122 -3.80 -19.36 8.26
CA ILE A 122 -3.80 -17.98 8.76
C ILE A 122 -2.42 -17.36 8.72
N ALA A 123 -2.35 -16.08 8.35
CA ALA A 123 -1.17 -15.26 8.44
C ALA A 123 -1.51 -13.83 8.89
N TRP A 124 -0.50 -13.13 9.35
CA TRP A 124 -0.58 -11.70 9.65
C TRP A 124 0.59 -10.96 8.97
N ALA A 125 0.25 -9.89 8.26
CA ALA A 125 1.23 -9.03 7.59
C ALA A 125 1.17 -7.63 8.19
N ASN A 126 2.35 -7.01 8.41
CA ASN A 126 2.42 -5.60 8.79
C ASN A 126 2.25 -4.69 7.57
N VAL A 127 1.85 -3.46 7.83
CA VAL A 127 1.86 -2.35 6.88
C VAL A 127 2.65 -1.17 7.47
N ARG A 128 2.84 -0.12 6.69
CA ARG A 128 3.54 1.09 7.15
C ARG A 128 2.73 1.79 8.23
N SER A 129 3.39 2.48 9.14
CA SER A 129 2.75 3.28 10.20
C SER A 129 1.88 4.41 9.63
N SER A 130 2.25 4.93 8.46
CA SER A 130 1.51 5.97 7.73
C SER A 130 0.21 5.46 7.08
N ASP A 131 0.08 4.16 6.79
CA ASP A 131 -1.13 3.62 6.19
C ASP A 131 -2.30 3.62 7.18
N THR A 132 -3.54 3.71 6.66
CA THR A 132 -4.75 3.80 7.46
C THR A 132 -5.45 2.44 7.55
N LEU A 133 -5.66 1.94 8.76
CA LEU A 133 -6.48 0.76 9.02
C LEU A 133 -7.95 1.19 9.09
N LEU A 134 -8.78 0.65 8.21
CA LEU A 134 -10.22 0.86 8.25
C LEU A 134 -10.89 -0.44 8.73
N GLY A 135 -11.67 -0.34 9.81
CA GLY A 135 -12.48 -1.44 10.32
C GLY A 135 -13.69 -1.71 9.41
N GLN A 136 -13.41 -2.01 8.14
CA GLN A 136 -14.42 -2.16 7.09
C GLN A 136 -14.10 -3.35 6.19
N VAL A 137 -15.12 -3.87 5.52
CA VAL A 137 -15.02 -4.93 4.50
C VAL A 137 -15.68 -4.44 3.21
N ASN A 138 -15.00 -4.61 2.09
CA ASN A 138 -15.47 -4.22 0.76
C ASN A 138 -16.61 -5.13 0.30
N ARG A 139 -17.74 -4.58 -0.14
CA ARG A 139 -18.87 -5.33 -0.71
C ARG A 139 -18.79 -5.49 -2.22
N TYR A 140 -17.87 -4.82 -2.89
CA TYR A 140 -17.74 -4.84 -4.35
C TYR A 140 -18.96 -4.32 -5.13
N ASP A 141 -19.82 -3.56 -4.44
CA ASP A 141 -20.96 -2.82 -5.01
C ASP A 141 -20.79 -1.29 -4.90
N GLY A 142 -19.55 -0.85 -4.63
CA GLY A 142 -19.21 0.55 -4.35
C GLY A 142 -19.35 0.94 -2.87
N THR A 143 -19.82 0.02 -2.01
CA THR A 143 -19.99 0.26 -0.58
C THR A 143 -19.08 -0.62 0.28
N THR A 144 -19.00 -0.30 1.57
CA THR A 144 -18.29 -1.10 2.56
C THR A 144 -19.19 -1.39 3.77
N LEU A 145 -18.93 -2.49 4.46
CA LEU A 145 -19.54 -2.80 5.76
C LEU A 145 -18.56 -2.53 6.88
N ARG A 146 -19.03 -1.87 7.92
CA ARG A 146 -18.25 -1.66 9.15
C ARG A 146 -18.16 -2.96 9.95
N VAL A 147 -16.98 -3.28 10.43
CA VAL A 147 -16.75 -4.37 11.40
C VAL A 147 -17.14 -3.84 12.78
N ILE A 148 -18.19 -4.40 13.39
CA ILE A 148 -18.75 -3.93 14.67
C ILE A 148 -18.51 -4.90 15.82
N GLY A 149 -17.94 -6.08 15.55
CA GLY A 149 -17.70 -7.07 16.56
C GLY A 149 -17.20 -8.39 15.99
N ARG A 150 -17.14 -9.38 16.87
CA ARG A 150 -16.81 -10.77 16.54
C ARG A 150 -17.78 -11.68 17.28
N THR A 151 -18.50 -12.49 16.57
CA THR A 151 -19.37 -13.51 17.15
C THR A 151 -19.29 -14.72 16.22
N GLU A 152 -19.17 -15.90 16.79
CA GLU A 152 -19.25 -17.13 16.03
C GLU A 152 -20.68 -17.31 15.52
N ALA A 153 -20.82 -17.56 14.22
CA ALA A 153 -22.13 -17.73 13.62
C ALA A 153 -22.65 -19.16 13.89
N ALA A 154 -23.89 -19.24 14.37
CA ALA A 154 -24.53 -20.54 14.59
C ALA A 154 -24.84 -21.23 13.25
N VAL A 155 -25.00 -22.57 13.28
CA VAL A 155 -25.49 -23.35 12.14
C VAL A 155 -26.83 -22.77 11.68
N GLY A 156 -27.01 -22.61 10.37
CA GLY A 156 -28.16 -21.98 9.74
C GLY A 156 -28.04 -20.44 9.60
N ALA A 157 -27.12 -19.78 10.27
CA ALA A 157 -26.94 -18.34 10.14
C ALA A 157 -26.47 -17.95 8.75
N SER A 158 -26.96 -16.82 8.24
CA SER A 158 -26.47 -16.25 6.99
C SER A 158 -25.12 -15.58 7.21
N ILE A 159 -24.13 -15.94 6.40
CA ILE A 159 -22.79 -15.35 6.39
C ILE A 159 -22.42 -14.90 4.98
N CYS A 160 -21.56 -13.90 4.90
CA CYS A 160 -21.01 -13.43 3.63
C CYS A 160 -19.50 -13.40 3.67
N ARG A 161 -18.87 -13.60 2.52
CA ARG A 161 -17.44 -13.43 2.34
C ARG A 161 -17.14 -12.35 1.31
N SER A 162 -16.04 -11.67 1.48
CA SER A 162 -15.51 -10.71 0.54
C SER A 162 -14.14 -11.15 0.05
N GLY A 163 -13.91 -11.12 -1.25
CA GLY A 163 -12.63 -11.52 -1.84
C GLY A 163 -12.36 -10.82 -3.15
N SER A 164 -11.11 -10.46 -3.38
CA SER A 164 -10.69 -9.66 -4.53
C SER A 164 -10.87 -10.35 -5.89
N THR A 165 -11.01 -11.68 -5.90
CA THR A 165 -11.26 -12.47 -7.10
C THR A 165 -12.74 -12.81 -7.26
N THR A 166 -13.44 -13.09 -6.16
CA THR A 166 -14.81 -13.61 -6.17
C THR A 166 -15.88 -12.59 -5.81
N GLY A 167 -15.48 -11.39 -5.41
CA GLY A 167 -16.38 -10.34 -4.96
C GLY A 167 -17.10 -10.71 -3.66
N TRP A 168 -18.30 -10.14 -3.49
CA TRP A 168 -19.18 -10.38 -2.36
C TRP A 168 -20.07 -11.59 -2.62
N ARG A 169 -20.06 -12.58 -1.71
CA ARG A 169 -20.87 -13.81 -1.81
C ARG A 169 -21.41 -14.18 -0.44
N CYS A 170 -22.69 -14.55 -0.38
CA CYS A 170 -23.35 -14.97 0.84
C CYS A 170 -23.85 -16.41 0.74
N GLY A 171 -24.01 -17.04 1.88
CA GLY A 171 -24.51 -18.41 2.08
C GLY A 171 -24.91 -18.61 3.53
N SER A 172 -25.16 -19.84 3.92
CA SER A 172 -25.49 -20.19 5.30
C SER A 172 -24.46 -21.15 5.87
N VAL A 173 -24.27 -21.09 7.18
CA VAL A 173 -23.46 -22.06 7.93
C VAL A 173 -24.17 -23.40 7.94
N THR A 174 -23.49 -24.45 7.54
CA THR A 174 -23.99 -25.84 7.55
C THR A 174 -23.28 -26.69 8.56
#